data_33cd1b17494d2ff32e6e9d81802dba1f
#
_entry.id   33cd1b17494d2ff32e6e9d81802dba1f
#
_cell.length_a   1.000
_cell.length_b   1.000
_cell.length_c   1.000
_cell.angle_alpha   90.00
_cell.angle_beta   90.00
_cell.angle_gamma   90.00
#
_symmetry.space_group_name_H-M   'P 1'
#
loop_
_entity.id
_entity.type
_entity.pdbx_description
1 polymer ?
#
loop_
_entity_poly.entity_id
_entity_poly.type
_entity_poly.pdbx_seq_one_letter_code
_entity_poly.pdbx_strand_id
1 'polypeptide(L)'
;DAYACAPNCAPSRACLMSGLYGPRHGVFTVSNSDRGQSKFRKLVPVKNTTVLADRFETIAEVLQKAGYVTATMGKWHLGKDPTTQGFDVNIAGREWGSPSGGGYHSPYRYPNLVNPEKGEYLTDRLGAEASKFIEANQDKPFFLYLTHYTVHTPIQAKEALTAKYEKKATVGGHTNAKY
;
A
#
# COMPACT_ATOMS: atom_id res chain seq x y z
N ASP A 1 -16.49 -14.17 7.70
CA ASP A 1 -15.10 -14.48 7.34
C ASP A 1 -14.62 -13.57 6.21
N ALA A 2 -13.34 -13.27 6.17
CA ALA A 2 -12.71 -12.46 5.13
C ALA A 2 -11.47 -13.21 4.59
N TYR A 3 -11.36 -13.26 3.26
CA TYR A 3 -10.29 -13.99 2.59
C TYR A 3 -9.52 -13.07 1.63
N ALA A 4 -8.19 -13.08 1.73
CA ALA A 4 -7.34 -12.40 0.75
C ALA A 4 -7.08 -13.32 -0.45
N CYS A 5 -7.12 -12.76 -1.66
CA CYS A 5 -6.92 -13.53 -2.90
C CYS A 5 -5.45 -13.95 -3.14
N ALA A 6 -4.51 -13.42 -2.37
CA ALA A 6 -3.10 -13.76 -2.45
C ALA A 6 -2.39 -13.53 -1.10
N PRO A 7 -1.29 -14.26 -0.81
CA PRO A 7 -0.65 -14.25 0.51
C PRO A 7 0.28 -13.06 0.75
N ASN A 8 0.50 -12.18 -0.22
CA ASN A 8 1.35 -11.00 -0.09
C ASN A 8 0.81 -9.77 -0.83
N CYS A 9 1.48 -8.63 -0.66
CA CYS A 9 0.94 -7.30 -0.92
C CYS A 9 0.57 -7.01 -2.38
N ALA A 10 1.51 -7.00 -3.32
CA ALA A 10 1.22 -6.62 -4.70
C ALA A 10 0.16 -7.50 -5.37
N PRO A 11 0.23 -8.85 -5.33
CA PRO A 11 -0.78 -9.69 -5.94
C PRO A 11 -2.17 -9.54 -5.29
N SER A 12 -2.24 -9.40 -3.95
CA SER A 12 -3.52 -9.17 -3.27
C SER A 12 -4.14 -7.81 -3.68
N ARG A 13 -3.32 -6.77 -3.82
CA ARG A 13 -3.74 -5.45 -4.30
C ARG A 13 -4.20 -5.49 -5.76
N ALA A 14 -3.48 -6.21 -6.63
CA ALA A 14 -3.87 -6.37 -8.02
C ALA A 14 -5.22 -7.08 -8.15
N CYS A 15 -5.45 -8.13 -7.36
CA CYS A 15 -6.76 -8.80 -7.31
C CYS A 15 -7.86 -7.84 -6.83
N LEU A 16 -7.61 -7.07 -5.77
CA LEU A 16 -8.59 -6.12 -5.22
C LEU A 16 -8.95 -5.02 -6.23
N MET A 17 -7.94 -4.43 -6.88
CA MET A 17 -8.15 -3.34 -7.83
C MET A 17 -8.86 -3.81 -9.11
N SER A 18 -8.47 -4.96 -9.65
CA SER A 18 -8.97 -5.43 -10.94
C SER A 18 -10.17 -6.39 -10.86
N GLY A 19 -10.50 -6.93 -9.68
CA GLY A 19 -11.48 -8.00 -9.52
C GLY A 19 -11.05 -9.34 -10.14
N LEU A 20 -9.78 -9.50 -10.49
CA LEU A 20 -9.24 -10.67 -11.19
C LEU A 20 -8.28 -11.46 -10.32
N TYR A 21 -8.14 -12.75 -10.56
CA TYR A 21 -7.11 -13.59 -9.93
C TYR A 21 -5.75 -13.47 -10.64
N GLY A 22 -4.68 -13.79 -9.92
CA GLY A 22 -3.29 -13.72 -10.37
C GLY A 22 -3.01 -14.21 -11.78
N PRO A 23 -3.51 -15.37 -12.22
CA PRO A 23 -3.30 -15.86 -13.60
C PRO A 23 -3.84 -14.94 -14.71
N ARG A 24 -4.81 -14.07 -14.40
CA ARG A 24 -5.38 -13.12 -15.36
C ARG A 24 -4.54 -11.87 -15.52
N HIS A 25 -4.05 -11.30 -14.42
CA HIS A 25 -3.27 -10.05 -14.44
C HIS A 25 -1.75 -10.27 -14.39
N GLY A 26 -1.26 -11.46 -14.06
CA GLY A 26 0.17 -11.80 -14.09
C GLY A 26 0.99 -11.26 -12.90
N VAL A 27 0.37 -10.65 -11.90
CA VAL A 27 1.05 -10.22 -10.67
C VAL A 27 0.95 -11.35 -9.65
N PHE A 28 1.98 -12.18 -9.57
CA PHE A 28 1.99 -13.37 -8.69
C PHE A 28 2.77 -13.17 -7.40
N THR A 29 3.72 -12.23 -7.42
CA THR A 29 4.57 -11.92 -6.27
C THR A 29 5.05 -10.47 -6.32
N VAL A 30 5.73 -10.03 -5.28
CA VAL A 30 6.19 -8.62 -5.09
C VAL A 30 7.44 -8.25 -5.88
N SER A 31 8.12 -9.24 -6.47
CA SER A 31 9.35 -9.07 -7.25
C SER A 31 9.48 -10.17 -8.30
N ASN A 32 10.70 -10.46 -8.77
CA ASN A 32 10.94 -11.60 -9.63
C ASN A 32 10.47 -12.91 -8.97
N SER A 33 9.81 -13.78 -9.74
CA SER A 33 9.36 -15.11 -9.29
C SER A 33 10.50 -16.13 -9.16
N ASP A 34 11.65 -15.84 -9.74
CA ASP A 34 12.83 -16.68 -9.65
C ASP A 34 13.32 -16.87 -8.21
N ARG A 35 13.64 -18.10 -7.86
CA ARG A 35 14.21 -18.47 -6.55
C ARG A 35 15.43 -19.33 -6.75
N GLY A 36 16.47 -19.07 -5.97
CA GLY A 36 17.74 -19.82 -6.01
C GLY A 36 18.45 -19.74 -7.37
N GLN A 37 19.46 -20.58 -7.53
CA GLN A 37 20.22 -20.67 -8.79
C GLN A 37 19.47 -21.49 -9.83
N SER A 38 19.42 -21.02 -11.08
CA SER A 38 18.67 -21.66 -12.18
C SER A 38 19.04 -23.12 -12.39
N LYS A 39 20.33 -23.47 -12.26
CA LYS A 39 20.85 -24.84 -12.42
C LYS A 39 20.27 -25.88 -11.44
N PHE A 40 19.71 -25.43 -10.33
CA PHE A 40 19.08 -26.31 -9.31
C PHE A 40 17.56 -26.32 -9.38
N ARG A 41 16.95 -25.54 -10.29
CA ARG A 41 15.50 -25.50 -10.40
C ARG A 41 14.97 -26.70 -11.15
N LYS A 42 13.98 -27.36 -10.57
CA LYS A 42 13.24 -28.45 -11.21
C LYS A 42 12.10 -27.93 -12.11
N LEU A 43 11.63 -26.71 -11.87
CA LEU A 43 10.54 -26.07 -12.59
C LEU A 43 10.97 -24.71 -13.10
N VAL A 44 10.43 -24.31 -14.24
CA VAL A 44 10.57 -22.96 -14.77
C VAL A 44 9.62 -22.04 -14.00
N PRO A 45 10.13 -20.97 -13.36
CA PRO A 45 9.26 -20.02 -12.66
C PRO A 45 8.32 -19.31 -13.62
N VAL A 46 7.06 -19.10 -13.18
CA VAL A 46 6.12 -18.28 -13.95
C VAL A 46 6.64 -16.86 -14.09
N LYS A 47 6.52 -16.27 -15.27
CA LYS A 47 6.89 -14.87 -15.50
C LYS A 47 5.98 -13.97 -14.65
N ASN A 48 6.57 -13.17 -13.76
CA ASN A 48 5.88 -12.23 -12.91
C ASN A 48 5.94 -10.81 -13.48
N THR A 49 4.87 -10.05 -13.34
CA THR A 49 4.90 -8.59 -13.44
C THR A 49 4.67 -7.97 -12.06
N THR A 50 5.25 -6.79 -11.81
CA THR A 50 5.06 -6.02 -10.58
C THR A 50 4.16 -4.80 -10.81
N VAL A 51 3.64 -4.67 -12.01
CA VAL A 51 2.77 -3.57 -12.45
C VAL A 51 1.44 -4.16 -12.88
N LEU A 52 0.35 -3.59 -12.41
CA LEU A 52 -0.98 -3.85 -12.98
C LEU A 52 -1.06 -3.09 -14.31
N ALA A 53 -1.23 -3.83 -15.40
CA ALA A 53 -1.25 -3.22 -16.73
C ALA A 53 -2.54 -2.42 -16.95
N ASP A 54 -2.43 -1.29 -17.64
CA ASP A 54 -3.53 -0.33 -17.89
C ASP A 54 -4.72 -0.92 -18.68
N ARG A 55 -4.54 -2.08 -19.32
CA ARG A 55 -5.64 -2.81 -19.97
C ARG A 55 -6.63 -3.44 -19.00
N PHE A 56 -6.31 -3.51 -17.72
CA PHE A 56 -7.20 -4.04 -16.69
C PHE A 56 -7.91 -2.86 -16.01
N GLU A 57 -9.19 -2.75 -16.28
CA GLU A 57 -10.01 -1.74 -15.62
C GLU A 57 -10.05 -1.97 -14.11
N THR A 58 -9.79 -0.93 -13.35
CA THR A 58 -9.77 -0.96 -11.89
C THR A 58 -11.10 -0.52 -11.31
N ILE A 59 -11.36 -0.88 -10.05
CA ILE A 59 -12.52 -0.36 -9.30
C ILE A 59 -12.50 1.18 -9.24
N ALA A 60 -11.31 1.80 -9.18
CA ALA A 60 -11.19 3.25 -9.17
C ALA A 60 -11.64 3.86 -10.50
N GLU A 61 -11.25 3.28 -11.65
CA GLU A 61 -11.70 3.73 -12.97
C GLU A 61 -13.20 3.57 -13.16
N VAL A 62 -13.77 2.45 -12.69
CA VAL A 62 -15.23 2.23 -12.75
C VAL A 62 -15.97 3.28 -11.93
N LEU A 63 -15.52 3.56 -10.72
CA LEU A 63 -16.14 4.56 -9.84
C LEU A 63 -15.94 5.99 -10.35
N GLN A 64 -14.75 6.31 -10.88
CA GLN A 64 -14.49 7.61 -11.51
C GLN A 64 -15.45 7.86 -12.68
N LYS A 65 -15.63 6.87 -13.57
CA LYS A 65 -16.62 6.94 -14.67
C LYS A 65 -18.06 7.09 -14.16
N ALA A 66 -18.36 6.60 -12.97
CA ALA A 66 -19.65 6.76 -12.32
C ALA A 66 -19.80 8.10 -11.57
N GLY A 67 -18.83 9.00 -11.68
CA GLY A 67 -18.88 10.35 -11.10
C GLY A 67 -18.39 10.45 -9.64
N TYR A 68 -17.71 9.42 -9.15
CA TYR A 68 -17.04 9.50 -7.85
C TYR A 68 -15.73 10.27 -7.94
N VAL A 69 -15.43 11.07 -6.92
CA VAL A 69 -14.10 11.61 -6.71
C VAL A 69 -13.24 10.52 -6.09
N THR A 70 -12.12 10.17 -6.72
CA THR A 70 -11.32 9.01 -6.34
C THR A 70 -9.97 9.42 -5.75
N ALA A 71 -9.58 8.82 -4.62
CA ALA A 71 -8.30 9.09 -3.99
C ALA A 71 -7.61 7.80 -3.52
N THR A 72 -6.29 7.77 -3.68
CA THR A 72 -5.44 6.77 -3.02
C THR A 72 -4.45 7.46 -2.09
N MET A 73 -4.31 6.93 -0.87
CA MET A 73 -3.41 7.50 0.14
C MET A 73 -2.61 6.39 0.81
N GLY A 74 -1.27 6.44 0.62
CA GLY A 74 -0.35 5.45 1.15
C GLY A 74 0.17 4.46 0.10
N LYS A 75 0.35 3.21 0.48
CA LYS A 75 0.99 2.17 -0.33
C LYS A 75 0.15 1.78 -1.55
N TRP A 76 0.67 2.04 -2.75
CA TRP A 76 0.10 1.57 -4.01
C TRP A 76 0.66 0.20 -4.43
N HIS A 77 1.95 0.14 -4.75
CA HIS A 77 2.69 -1.09 -5.09
C HIS A 77 2.23 -1.82 -6.36
N LEU A 78 1.58 -1.15 -7.29
CA LEU A 78 1.11 -1.73 -8.57
C LEU A 78 1.58 -0.96 -9.80
N GLY A 79 2.55 -0.06 -9.65
CA GLY A 79 3.11 0.78 -10.70
C GLY A 79 3.56 2.13 -10.16
N LYS A 80 4.10 2.99 -11.04
CA LYS A 80 4.71 4.25 -10.64
C LYS A 80 3.70 5.28 -10.15
N ASP A 81 2.56 5.37 -10.83
CA ASP A 81 1.57 6.42 -10.57
C ASP A 81 0.15 5.84 -10.59
N PRO A 82 -0.55 5.81 -9.46
CA PRO A 82 -1.93 5.34 -9.40
C PRO A 82 -2.93 6.24 -10.12
N THR A 83 -2.57 7.48 -10.46
CA THR A 83 -3.48 8.37 -11.22
C THR A 83 -3.73 7.85 -12.64
N THR A 84 -2.84 7.04 -13.19
CA THR A 84 -3.06 6.35 -14.47
C THR A 84 -4.06 5.18 -14.37
N GLN A 85 -4.51 4.87 -13.16
CA GLN A 85 -5.40 3.74 -12.84
C GLN A 85 -6.71 4.21 -12.17
N GLY A 86 -7.16 5.43 -12.51
CA GLY A 86 -8.48 5.96 -12.13
C GLY A 86 -8.54 6.69 -10.79
N PHE A 87 -7.40 7.12 -10.23
CA PHE A 87 -7.40 7.97 -9.05
C PHE A 87 -7.16 9.44 -9.42
N ASP A 88 -8.08 10.32 -9.00
CA ASP A 88 -7.94 11.77 -9.17
C ASP A 88 -6.88 12.35 -8.23
N VAL A 89 -6.75 11.76 -7.04
CA VAL A 89 -5.81 12.20 -6.01
C VAL A 89 -4.89 11.05 -5.61
N ASN A 90 -3.59 11.31 -5.61
CA ASN A 90 -2.56 10.40 -5.11
C ASN A 90 -1.75 11.08 -4.02
N ILE A 91 -1.74 10.50 -2.82
CA ILE A 91 -0.89 10.90 -1.70
C ILE A 91 -0.02 9.71 -1.30
N ALA A 92 1.29 9.84 -1.42
CA ALA A 92 2.31 8.84 -1.05
C ALA A 92 2.29 7.52 -1.85
N GLY A 93 1.42 7.37 -2.86
CA GLY A 93 1.30 6.14 -3.66
C GLY A 93 2.32 6.10 -4.79
N ARG A 94 3.07 5.00 -4.90
CA ARG A 94 3.87 4.62 -6.07
C ARG A 94 4.26 3.13 -6.01
N GLU A 95 5.20 2.68 -6.85
CA GLU A 95 5.63 1.29 -6.96
C GLU A 95 6.22 0.68 -5.68
N TRP A 96 6.43 1.44 -4.63
CA TRP A 96 7.06 0.96 -3.41
C TRP A 96 6.18 -0.01 -2.62
N GLY A 97 6.77 -1.14 -2.24
CA GLY A 97 6.14 -2.12 -1.36
C GLY A 97 6.39 -1.90 0.13
N SER A 98 7.36 -1.03 0.46
CA SER A 98 7.79 -0.68 1.82
C SER A 98 7.85 0.84 1.96
N PRO A 99 8.06 1.40 3.17
CA PRO A 99 8.17 2.84 3.37
C PRO A 99 9.51 3.40 2.84
N SER A 100 9.75 3.22 1.54
CA SER A 100 11.02 3.54 0.86
C SER A 100 11.26 5.04 0.68
N GLY A 101 10.30 5.88 1.00
CA GLY A 101 10.45 7.34 0.98
C GLY A 101 11.24 7.91 2.15
N GLY A 102 11.90 7.10 2.97
CA GLY A 102 12.69 7.52 4.13
C GLY A 102 12.22 6.95 5.46
N GLY A 103 11.29 5.97 5.43
CA GLY A 103 10.74 5.36 6.63
C GLY A 103 9.43 5.98 7.09
N TYR A 104 9.08 5.77 8.36
CA TYR A 104 7.82 6.25 8.95
C TYR A 104 7.92 7.60 9.65
N HIS A 105 9.12 8.06 10.01
CA HIS A 105 9.33 9.35 10.65
C HIS A 105 10.02 10.31 9.69
N SER A 106 9.58 11.56 9.65
CA SER A 106 10.26 12.60 8.87
C SER A 106 11.68 12.89 9.43
N PRO A 107 12.66 13.23 8.56
CA PRO A 107 12.48 13.61 7.15
C PRO A 107 12.22 12.42 6.23
N TYR A 108 11.12 12.48 5.48
CA TYR A 108 10.78 11.52 4.44
C TYR A 108 10.34 12.22 3.15
N ARG A 109 10.32 11.48 2.03
CA ARG A 109 9.94 11.99 0.71
C ARG A 109 8.97 11.02 0.05
N TYR A 110 7.69 11.31 0.19
CA TYR A 110 6.63 10.56 -0.48
C TYR A 110 5.95 11.43 -1.54
N PRO A 111 5.44 10.83 -2.64
CA PRO A 111 4.72 11.59 -3.66
C PRO A 111 3.59 12.43 -3.04
N ASN A 112 3.56 13.71 -3.43
CA ASN A 112 2.51 14.66 -3.04
C ASN A 112 2.36 14.91 -1.51
N LEU A 113 3.32 14.46 -0.70
CA LEU A 113 3.47 14.88 0.69
C LEU A 113 4.54 15.97 0.78
N VAL A 114 4.09 17.20 0.97
CA VAL A 114 4.97 18.37 1.06
C VAL A 114 5.10 18.83 2.52
N ASN A 115 6.25 19.42 2.82
CA ASN A 115 6.54 20.08 4.11
C ASN A 115 6.22 19.20 5.33
N PRO A 116 6.78 17.99 5.46
CA PRO A 116 6.59 17.21 6.68
C PRO A 116 7.25 17.92 7.86
N GLU A 117 6.55 17.99 8.98
CA GLU A 117 7.13 18.47 10.23
C GLU A 117 8.23 17.52 10.72
N LYS A 118 9.23 18.05 11.40
CA LYS A 118 10.32 17.22 11.94
C LYS A 118 9.77 16.16 12.89
N GLY A 119 10.06 14.91 12.62
CA GLY A 119 9.59 13.77 13.43
C GLY A 119 8.13 13.37 13.19
N GLU A 120 7.43 14.01 12.24
CA GLU A 120 6.06 13.61 11.85
C GLU A 120 5.99 12.13 11.50
N TYR A 121 4.96 11.46 11.99
CA TYR A 121 4.75 10.03 11.73
C TYR A 121 3.84 9.84 10.52
N LEU A 122 4.33 9.12 9.51
CA LEU A 122 3.67 8.95 8.22
C LEU A 122 2.22 8.46 8.33
N THR A 123 1.93 7.54 9.26
CA THR A 123 0.58 7.00 9.44
C THR A 123 -0.40 8.07 9.92
N ASP A 124 0.02 8.95 10.84
CA ASP A 124 -0.80 10.07 11.30
C ASP A 124 -1.02 11.10 10.18
N ARG A 125 0.06 11.38 9.41
CA ARG A 125 -0.04 12.30 8.28
C ARG A 125 -1.03 11.78 7.23
N LEU A 126 -0.97 10.51 6.87
CA LEU A 126 -1.92 9.91 5.91
C LEU A 126 -3.36 9.95 6.44
N GLY A 127 -3.55 9.72 7.74
CA GLY A 127 -4.85 9.89 8.39
C GLY A 127 -5.37 11.33 8.30
N ALA A 128 -4.51 12.31 8.55
CA ALA A 128 -4.87 13.72 8.44
C ALA A 128 -5.22 14.13 6.99
N GLU A 129 -4.46 13.67 6.00
CA GLU A 129 -4.78 13.92 4.59
C GLU A 129 -6.09 13.24 4.18
N ALA A 130 -6.37 12.04 4.69
CA ALA A 130 -7.64 11.35 4.46
C ALA A 130 -8.82 12.13 5.05
N SER A 131 -8.70 12.66 6.26
CA SER A 131 -9.74 13.50 6.90
C SER A 131 -10.01 14.76 6.07
N LYS A 132 -8.97 15.47 5.64
CA LYS A 132 -9.11 16.64 4.75
C LYS A 132 -9.84 16.30 3.44
N PHE A 133 -9.50 15.16 2.84
CA PHE A 133 -10.16 14.71 1.61
C PHE A 133 -11.65 14.43 1.84
N ILE A 134 -12.00 13.76 2.92
CA ILE A 134 -13.40 13.46 3.28
C ILE A 134 -14.17 14.77 3.52
N GLU A 135 -13.62 15.69 4.28
CA GLU A 135 -14.22 17.00 4.56
C GLU A 135 -14.47 17.81 3.27
N ALA A 136 -13.50 17.78 2.35
CA ALA A 136 -13.61 18.50 1.07
C ALA A 136 -14.60 17.88 0.09
N ASN A 137 -15.02 16.63 0.30
CA ASN A 137 -15.89 15.90 -0.63
C ASN A 137 -17.15 15.35 0.04
N GLN A 138 -17.52 15.83 1.23
CA GLN A 138 -18.69 15.34 1.97
C GLN A 138 -20.03 15.45 1.22
N ASP A 139 -20.13 16.38 0.27
CA ASP A 139 -21.34 16.63 -0.53
C ASP A 139 -21.34 15.88 -1.88
N LYS A 140 -20.35 15.01 -2.12
CA LYS A 140 -20.18 14.26 -3.37
C LYS A 140 -19.92 12.79 -3.08
N PRO A 141 -20.28 11.88 -3.99
CA PRO A 141 -19.81 10.51 -3.88
C PRO A 141 -18.29 10.47 -4.04
N PHE A 142 -17.61 9.80 -3.15
CA PHE A 142 -16.16 9.62 -3.23
C PHE A 142 -15.74 8.18 -2.95
N PHE A 143 -14.58 7.80 -3.46
CA PHE A 143 -13.89 6.55 -3.18
C PHE A 143 -12.50 6.86 -2.64
N LEU A 144 -12.26 6.52 -1.39
CA LEU A 144 -10.96 6.68 -0.74
C LEU A 144 -10.32 5.31 -0.49
N TYR A 145 -9.20 5.04 -1.14
CA TYR A 145 -8.35 3.88 -0.92
C TYR A 145 -7.19 4.26 0.02
N LEU A 146 -7.46 4.23 1.34
CA LEU A 146 -6.48 4.53 2.39
C LEU A 146 -5.72 3.26 2.76
N THR A 147 -4.47 3.19 2.38
CA THR A 147 -3.61 2.01 2.56
C THR A 147 -2.28 2.38 3.21
N HIS A 148 -2.22 2.26 4.52
CA HIS A 148 -0.99 2.54 5.26
C HIS A 148 0.17 1.61 4.86
N TYR A 149 1.40 2.11 4.98
CA TYR A 149 2.61 1.28 4.88
C TYR A 149 2.82 0.41 6.12
N THR A 150 2.28 0.82 7.27
CA THR A 150 2.34 0.07 8.53
C THR A 150 1.62 -1.29 8.39
N VAL A 151 2.17 -2.35 8.92
CA VAL A 151 3.40 -2.40 9.76
C VAL A 151 4.59 -3.02 9.00
N HIS A 152 4.84 -2.61 7.76
CA HIS A 152 5.93 -3.14 6.95
C HIS A 152 7.30 -2.73 7.52
N THR A 153 8.32 -3.56 7.30
CA THR A 153 9.71 -3.23 7.64
C THR A 153 10.23 -2.00 6.85
N PRO A 154 11.11 -1.18 7.48
CA PRO A 154 11.62 -1.26 8.86
C PRO A 154 10.50 -1.03 9.88
N ILE A 155 10.50 -1.81 10.97
CA ILE A 155 9.51 -1.65 12.03
C ILE A 155 9.85 -0.40 12.84
N GLN A 156 9.03 0.62 12.71
CA GLN A 156 9.16 1.90 13.41
C GLN A 156 7.81 2.27 14.01
N ALA A 157 7.82 2.76 15.24
CA ALA A 157 6.62 3.18 15.96
C ALA A 157 6.88 4.46 16.75
N LYS A 158 5.81 5.11 17.24
CA LYS A 158 5.90 6.25 18.13
C LYS A 158 6.50 5.81 19.47
N GLU A 159 7.46 6.56 20.00
CA GLU A 159 8.15 6.25 21.26
C GLU A 159 7.17 6.05 22.42
N ALA A 160 6.18 6.93 22.55
CA ALA A 160 5.17 6.84 23.61
C ALA A 160 4.36 5.53 23.56
N LEU A 161 4.03 5.05 22.36
CA LEU A 161 3.34 3.76 22.18
C LEU A 161 4.27 2.59 22.47
N THR A 162 5.50 2.65 21.97
CA THR A 162 6.54 1.64 22.28
C THR A 162 6.71 1.50 23.79
N ALA A 163 6.95 2.61 24.50
CA ALA A 163 7.11 2.62 25.97
C ALA A 163 5.87 2.08 26.73
N LYS A 164 4.67 2.32 26.19
CA LYS A 164 3.43 1.77 26.73
C LYS A 164 3.41 0.23 26.60
N TYR A 165 3.77 -0.29 25.42
CA TYR A 165 3.69 -1.72 25.14
C TYR A 165 4.85 -2.52 25.73
N GLU A 166 6.03 -1.93 25.93
CA GLU A 166 7.15 -2.53 26.67
C GLU A 166 6.79 -2.90 28.12
N LYS A 167 5.84 -2.15 28.70
CA LYS A 167 5.36 -2.39 30.09
C LYS A 167 4.28 -3.47 30.15
N LYS A 168 3.77 -3.96 29.04
CA LYS A 168 2.75 -5.00 29.02
C LYS A 168 3.38 -6.38 29.10
N ALA A 169 2.70 -7.29 29.77
CA ALA A 169 3.06 -8.70 29.76
C ALA A 169 3.05 -9.27 28.34
N THR A 170 4.06 -10.04 27.99
CA THR A 170 4.15 -10.72 26.71
C THR A 170 3.08 -11.81 26.60
N VAL A 171 2.30 -11.78 25.54
CA VAL A 171 1.27 -12.79 25.25
C VAL A 171 1.55 -13.40 23.87
N GLY A 172 1.47 -14.73 23.77
CA GLY A 172 1.58 -15.43 22.49
C GLY A 172 2.96 -15.36 21.84
N GLY A 173 4.04 -15.11 22.61
CA GLY A 173 5.42 -15.08 22.10
C GLY A 173 5.82 -13.78 21.38
N HIS A 174 4.94 -12.78 21.28
CA HIS A 174 5.27 -11.46 20.72
C HIS A 174 6.02 -10.61 21.74
N THR A 175 7.27 -10.28 21.42
CA THR A 175 8.16 -9.49 22.30
C THR A 175 8.52 -8.12 21.73
N ASN A 176 8.16 -7.81 20.50
CA ASN A 176 8.50 -6.54 19.85
C ASN A 176 7.41 -5.50 20.10
N ALA A 177 7.66 -4.60 21.03
CA ALA A 177 6.73 -3.52 21.39
C ALA A 177 6.48 -2.46 20.28
N LYS A 178 7.29 -2.47 19.22
CA LYS A 178 7.11 -1.58 18.04
C LYS A 178 6.14 -2.17 17.01
N TYR A 179 5.84 -3.45 17.10
CA TYR A 179 4.96 -4.16 16.17
C TYR A 179 3.52 -4.11 16.67
#